data_6ef30f403bbc2d5ebdc0cef6a0a87688
#
_entry.id   6ef30f403bbc2d5ebdc0cef6a0a87688
#
_cell.length_a   1.000
_cell.length_b   1.000
_cell.length_c   1.000
_cell.angle_alpha   90.00
_cell.angle_beta   90.00
_cell.angle_gamma   90.00
#
_symmetry.space_group_name_H-M   'P 1'
#
loop_
_entity.id
_entity.type
_entity.pdbx_description
1 polymer ?
#
loop_
_entity_poly.entity_id
_entity_poly.type
_entity_poly.pdbx_seq_one_letter_code
_entity_poly.pdbx_strand_id
1 'polypeptide(L)'
;MPSPAMKTEYPDANFQEAVESILRESPVVTSRGVAEIMGCSRELARQYLVSKHEEDLLEQEQVGGGAKIYYPTNAAETVFASAQTGSKKERILFFPSRREIAVDQPEQETQSILSQTAHLVDSTSDGYLYKISQEDVWNAPYNSFEQFREDLQSVIGDNQWDTGFETRLRDDWQRAHQFRLLTATSGNDRKYSVLEAEDEKAFEDVAKRKLEHNEHYTEFLSDTRMRVRKGGDAAVKEAIYEEGYPVIDERRLDDGAVLDIGLTEEIELRGYQKKWVDHFAERKAGVFVGPSGSGKTVAAIAAMTEIGGETLILVPTQELAQQWKDELVDKTSLTVYQIGQYHGNEKKIRPVTIATYDTAAMSRHRELFNERDWGLVIADECHHAVASTWKRFREIQSKARLGLSATPIRESGDAKEIYTLIGPPVGSGWGSLFAEGWVAKPEVEIIMVPWASEQARERYKRAEGSQRLIEAAKNPEKTETVEQLLEKHSDAKTLVFVDWIEQGKQLSERLGLSFISGETPHDERERRYQELREGDLDALIISRIGDEGIDLPDTEIAILASTRGASRAQTGQRAGRTMRPFGDSQVYILLTEGSGEEDWGRESTQYLAEKGIDITKSNPDS
;
A
#
# COMPACT_ATOMS: atom_id res chain seq x y z
N MET A 1 8.90 30.12 -32.21
CA MET A 1 7.49 30.57 -32.30
C MET A 1 6.67 29.58 -31.50
N PRO A 2 5.91 30.00 -30.50
CA PRO A 2 5.09 29.06 -29.71
C PRO A 2 3.93 28.54 -30.57
N SER A 3 3.63 27.27 -30.38
CA SER A 3 2.56 26.53 -31.07
C SER A 3 1.18 27.18 -30.82
N PRO A 4 0.28 27.26 -31.80
CA PRO A 4 -0.97 28.03 -31.69
C PRO A 4 -2.08 27.38 -30.82
N ALA A 5 -1.87 26.22 -30.24
CA ALA A 5 -2.91 25.45 -29.55
C ALA A 5 -3.10 25.76 -28.04
N MET A 6 -2.25 26.61 -27.44
CA MET A 6 -2.27 26.88 -25.99
C MET A 6 -3.22 28.00 -25.52
N LYS A 7 -3.96 28.66 -26.42
CA LYS A 7 -4.59 29.97 -26.09
C LYS A 7 -6.03 29.96 -25.60
N THR A 8 -6.69 28.84 -25.36
CA THR A 8 -8.15 28.86 -25.16
C THR A 8 -8.70 28.31 -23.83
N GLU A 9 -7.96 27.56 -23.04
CA GLU A 9 -8.54 26.98 -21.79
C GLU A 9 -7.96 27.56 -20.48
N TYR A 10 -6.70 28.01 -20.47
CA TYR A 10 -6.04 28.49 -19.24
C TYR A 10 -5.23 29.79 -19.54
N PRO A 11 -5.72 30.98 -19.13
CA PRO A 11 -4.98 32.25 -19.30
C PRO A 11 -3.68 32.25 -18.47
N ASP A 12 -2.62 32.85 -19.01
CA ASP A 12 -1.31 33.03 -18.32
C ASP A 12 -1.45 33.71 -16.95
N ALA A 13 -2.39 34.61 -16.79
CA ALA A 13 -2.66 35.30 -15.53
C ALA A 13 -3.08 34.33 -14.40
N ASN A 14 -3.82 33.28 -14.72
CA ASN A 14 -4.24 32.29 -13.73
C ASN A 14 -3.07 31.42 -13.26
N PHE A 15 -2.16 31.06 -14.18
CA PHE A 15 -0.93 30.35 -13.83
C PHE A 15 -0.01 31.19 -12.95
N GLN A 16 0.10 32.49 -13.27
CA GLN A 16 0.88 33.43 -12.48
C GLN A 16 0.30 33.56 -11.05
N GLU A 17 -1.02 33.67 -10.92
CA GLU A 17 -1.69 33.75 -9.63
C GLU A 17 -1.48 32.46 -8.82
N ALA A 18 -1.54 31.29 -9.46
CA ALA A 18 -1.25 30.00 -8.82
C ALA A 18 0.20 29.92 -8.34
N VAL A 19 1.18 30.33 -9.16
CA VAL A 19 2.60 30.40 -8.78
C VAL A 19 2.82 31.36 -7.61
N GLU A 20 2.25 32.57 -7.67
CA GLU A 20 2.35 33.53 -6.57
C GLU A 20 1.69 33.05 -5.30
N SER A 21 0.58 32.33 -5.40
CA SER A 21 -0.09 31.70 -4.24
C SER A 21 0.81 30.67 -3.57
N ILE A 22 1.46 29.82 -4.36
CA ILE A 22 2.41 28.83 -3.83
C ILE A 22 3.62 29.52 -3.20
N LEU A 23 4.18 30.56 -3.86
CA LEU A 23 5.36 31.26 -3.36
C LEU A 23 5.13 32.08 -2.09
N ARG A 24 3.88 32.38 -1.72
CA ARG A 24 3.55 32.98 -0.42
C ARG A 24 3.72 31.99 0.73
N GLU A 25 3.57 30.71 0.45
CA GLU A 25 3.58 29.63 1.45
C GLU A 25 4.82 28.74 1.35
N SER A 26 5.54 28.79 0.23
CA SER A 26 6.70 27.93 -0.07
C SER A 26 7.74 28.71 -0.88
N PRO A 27 9.05 28.57 -0.59
CA PRO A 27 10.09 29.23 -1.36
C PRO A 27 10.25 28.66 -2.79
N VAL A 28 9.62 27.52 -3.08
CA VAL A 28 9.74 26.83 -4.37
C VAL A 28 8.38 26.42 -4.92
N VAL A 29 8.32 26.27 -6.24
CA VAL A 29 7.13 25.86 -6.99
C VAL A 29 7.44 24.57 -7.74
N THR A 30 6.50 23.64 -7.75
CA THR A 30 6.56 22.42 -8.56
C THR A 30 5.46 22.40 -9.61
N SER A 31 5.69 21.70 -10.73
CA SER A 31 4.66 21.54 -11.77
C SER A 31 3.40 20.85 -11.24
N ARG A 32 3.52 20.00 -10.22
CA ARG A 32 2.39 19.37 -9.55
C ARG A 32 1.58 20.38 -8.72
N GLY A 33 2.24 21.16 -7.88
CA GLY A 33 1.54 22.18 -7.06
C GLY A 33 0.75 23.18 -7.91
N VAL A 34 1.32 23.60 -9.05
CA VAL A 34 0.62 24.47 -10.00
C VAL A 34 -0.56 23.73 -10.65
N ALA A 35 -0.37 22.48 -11.06
CA ALA A 35 -1.41 21.68 -11.70
C ALA A 35 -2.61 21.45 -10.77
N GLU A 36 -2.38 21.20 -9.48
CA GLU A 36 -3.41 21.03 -8.46
C GLU A 36 -4.25 22.30 -8.24
N ILE A 37 -3.61 23.46 -8.13
CA ILE A 37 -4.32 24.75 -7.95
C ILE A 37 -5.12 25.10 -9.20
N MET A 38 -4.53 24.86 -10.38
CA MET A 38 -5.14 25.20 -11.67
C MET A 38 -6.18 24.20 -12.15
N GLY A 39 -6.23 22.98 -11.60
CA GLY A 39 -7.05 21.88 -12.11
C GLY A 39 -6.66 21.45 -13.54
N CYS A 40 -5.38 21.59 -13.91
CA CYS A 40 -4.86 21.28 -15.25
C CYS A 40 -3.90 20.07 -15.23
N SER A 41 -3.47 19.63 -16.43
CA SER A 41 -2.46 18.58 -16.50
C SER A 41 -1.09 19.06 -16.00
N ARG A 42 -0.34 18.18 -15.33
CA ARG A 42 1.03 18.44 -14.85
C ARG A 42 1.96 18.89 -15.98
N GLU A 43 1.77 18.36 -17.19
CA GLU A 43 2.57 18.72 -18.35
C GLU A 43 2.32 20.16 -18.78
N LEU A 44 1.07 20.63 -18.74
CA LEU A 44 0.73 22.02 -19.04
C LEU A 44 1.34 22.97 -17.98
N ALA A 45 1.25 22.63 -16.71
CA ALA A 45 1.88 23.39 -15.63
C ALA A 45 3.42 23.40 -15.78
N ARG A 46 4.04 22.28 -16.18
CA ARG A 46 5.47 22.20 -16.45
C ARG A 46 5.89 23.10 -17.61
N GLN A 47 5.15 23.10 -18.71
CA GLN A 47 5.44 23.95 -19.86
C GLN A 47 5.38 25.44 -19.50
N TYR A 48 4.40 25.82 -18.67
CA TYR A 48 4.31 27.18 -18.15
C TYR A 48 5.55 27.55 -17.30
N LEU A 49 5.94 26.70 -16.34
CA LEU A 49 7.10 26.97 -15.49
C LEU A 49 8.42 27.02 -16.28
N VAL A 50 8.58 26.18 -17.30
CA VAL A 50 9.72 26.24 -18.22
C VAL A 50 9.74 27.54 -19.01
N SER A 51 8.58 27.99 -19.51
CA SER A 51 8.48 29.30 -20.19
C SER A 51 8.89 30.47 -19.27
N LYS A 52 8.49 30.44 -18.00
CA LYS A 52 8.87 31.46 -17.02
C LYS A 52 10.34 31.43 -16.62
N HIS A 53 10.95 30.25 -16.67
CA HIS A 53 12.40 30.12 -16.55
C HIS A 53 13.13 30.67 -17.78
N GLU A 54 12.65 30.40 -18.99
CA GLU A 54 13.21 30.99 -20.23
C GLU A 54 13.03 32.51 -20.32
N GLU A 55 12.08 33.07 -19.57
CA GLU A 55 11.87 34.52 -19.43
C GLU A 55 12.69 35.15 -18.29
N ASP A 56 13.62 34.43 -17.66
CA ASP A 56 14.44 34.83 -16.50
C ASP A 56 13.63 35.31 -15.27
N LEU A 57 12.36 34.90 -15.16
CA LEU A 57 11.49 35.23 -14.02
C LEU A 57 11.62 34.21 -12.87
N LEU A 58 11.89 32.95 -13.21
CA LEU A 58 12.11 31.89 -12.28
C LEU A 58 13.45 31.20 -12.60
N GLU A 59 14.20 30.88 -11.57
CA GLU A 59 15.27 29.91 -11.70
C GLU A 59 14.73 28.50 -11.56
N GLN A 60 15.38 27.55 -12.23
CA GLN A 60 15.05 26.15 -12.09
C GLN A 60 16.26 25.39 -11.58
N GLU A 61 16.03 24.49 -10.64
CA GLU A 61 17.05 23.53 -10.22
C GLU A 61 16.47 22.13 -10.27
N GLN A 62 17.33 21.19 -10.64
CA GLN A 62 16.98 19.79 -10.65
C GLN A 62 17.29 19.22 -9.28
N VAL A 63 16.25 18.83 -8.55
CA VAL A 63 16.35 18.17 -7.25
C VAL A 63 16.03 16.70 -7.49
N GLY A 64 17.05 15.85 -7.25
CA GLY A 64 16.94 14.44 -7.58
C GLY A 64 16.80 14.15 -9.07
N GLY A 65 16.97 12.94 -9.51
CA GLY A 65 17.12 12.51 -10.91
C GLY A 65 16.05 12.91 -11.93
N GLY A 66 15.50 14.11 -11.83
CA GLY A 66 14.58 14.66 -12.83
C GLY A 66 13.48 15.58 -12.31
N ALA A 67 13.25 15.64 -10.99
CA ALA A 67 12.30 16.61 -10.45
C ALA A 67 12.88 18.02 -10.56
N LYS A 68 12.11 18.93 -11.17
CA LYS A 68 12.50 20.32 -11.27
C LYS A 68 11.68 21.14 -10.29
N ILE A 69 12.38 21.90 -9.45
CA ILE A 69 11.81 22.96 -8.63
C ILE A 69 12.09 24.31 -9.29
N TYR A 70 11.17 25.24 -9.13
CA TYR A 70 11.27 26.59 -9.66
C TYR A 70 11.14 27.57 -8.50
N TYR A 71 11.98 28.61 -8.49
CA TYR A 71 12.00 29.64 -7.45
C TYR A 71 12.36 31.01 -8.04
N PRO A 72 11.96 32.12 -7.43
CA PRO A 72 12.31 33.45 -7.91
C PRO A 72 13.83 33.67 -7.90
N THR A 73 14.37 34.33 -8.90
CA THR A 73 15.79 34.61 -9.09
C THR A 73 16.46 35.28 -7.89
N ASN A 74 15.71 35.96 -7.03
CA ASN A 74 16.21 36.61 -5.82
C ASN A 74 16.17 35.73 -4.57
N ALA A 75 15.69 34.49 -4.65
CA ALA A 75 15.52 33.58 -3.53
C ALA A 75 16.61 32.49 -3.44
N ALA A 76 17.54 32.44 -4.40
CA ALA A 76 18.57 31.39 -4.51
C ALA A 76 19.42 31.23 -3.23
N GLU A 77 19.82 32.34 -2.59
CA GLU A 77 20.62 32.29 -1.35
C GLU A 77 19.85 31.67 -0.16
N THR A 78 18.54 31.81 -0.12
CA THR A 78 17.70 31.29 0.97
C THR A 78 17.39 29.79 0.78
N VAL A 79 17.27 29.35 -0.47
CA VAL A 79 16.98 27.95 -0.82
C VAL A 79 18.21 27.06 -0.72
N PHE A 80 19.42 27.61 -0.96
CA PHE A 80 20.66 26.84 -1.08
C PHE A 80 21.74 27.16 -0.03
N ALA A 81 21.45 27.86 1.03
CA ALA A 81 22.41 28.21 2.08
C ALA A 81 23.09 26.98 2.76
N SER A 82 22.62 25.75 2.47
CA SER A 82 23.18 24.48 2.98
C SER A 82 24.02 23.68 1.94
N ALA A 83 24.21 24.16 0.72
CA ALA A 83 24.72 23.38 -0.40
C ALA A 83 26.20 23.60 -0.72
N GLN A 84 27.10 23.72 0.27
CA GLN A 84 28.55 23.70 0.01
C GLN A 84 29.25 22.64 0.87
N THR A 85 29.48 21.48 0.30
CA THR A 85 30.76 20.74 0.35
C THR A 85 30.62 19.39 -0.36
N GLY A 86 31.54 19.11 -1.26
CA GLY A 86 31.50 17.97 -2.17
C GLY A 86 31.73 16.62 -1.49
N SER A 87 30.84 15.75 -1.76
CA SER A 87 30.80 14.29 -1.98
C SER A 87 29.32 13.95 -2.18
N LYS A 88 28.98 12.87 -2.90
CA LYS A 88 27.60 12.39 -3.06
C LYS A 88 26.97 12.11 -1.68
N LYS A 89 26.50 13.13 -0.99
CA LYS A 89 25.84 13.03 0.31
C LYS A 89 24.36 13.34 0.11
N GLU A 90 23.55 12.59 0.83
CA GLU A 90 22.13 12.84 1.01
C GLU A 90 21.85 14.33 1.23
N ARG A 91 20.84 14.86 0.54
CA ARG A 91 20.37 16.23 0.71
C ARG A 91 18.92 16.21 1.11
N ILE A 92 18.58 16.91 2.19
CA ILE A 92 17.24 16.99 2.74
C ILE A 92 16.79 18.45 2.75
N LEU A 93 15.62 18.71 2.17
CA LEU A 93 14.93 20.00 2.21
C LEU A 93 13.59 19.82 2.89
N PHE A 94 13.34 20.60 3.92
CA PHE A 94 12.11 20.54 4.69
C PHE A 94 11.26 21.80 4.49
N PHE A 95 9.95 21.59 4.28
CA PHE A 95 8.93 22.62 4.09
C PHE A 95 7.91 22.57 5.23
N PRO A 96 8.15 23.25 6.37
CA PRO A 96 7.35 23.10 7.59
C PRO A 96 5.86 23.42 7.41
N SER A 97 5.52 24.43 6.62
CA SER A 97 4.13 24.86 6.38
C SER A 97 3.32 23.82 5.60
N ARG A 98 3.96 23.09 4.69
CA ARG A 98 3.36 22.06 3.85
C ARG A 98 3.51 20.67 4.44
N ARG A 99 4.33 20.52 5.48
CA ARG A 99 4.73 19.22 6.05
C ARG A 99 5.36 18.28 5.01
N GLU A 100 6.16 18.85 4.11
CA GLU A 100 6.81 18.11 3.03
C GLU A 100 8.32 18.05 3.25
N ILE A 101 8.91 16.90 2.94
CA ILE A 101 10.35 16.64 3.02
C ILE A 101 10.81 16.14 1.65
N ALA A 102 11.65 16.91 0.99
CA ALA A 102 12.29 16.46 -0.25
C ALA A 102 13.68 15.91 0.09
N VAL A 103 13.95 14.68 -0.36
CA VAL A 103 15.20 13.98 -0.11
C VAL A 103 15.84 13.61 -1.44
N ASP A 104 17.09 14.02 -1.65
CA ASP A 104 17.92 13.65 -2.78
C ASP A 104 18.92 12.57 -2.34
N GLN A 105 18.95 11.46 -3.05
CA GLN A 105 19.78 10.29 -2.75
C GLN A 105 19.68 9.83 -1.27
N PRO A 106 18.48 9.42 -0.79
CA PRO A 106 18.27 9.09 0.61
C PRO A 106 19.12 7.91 1.06
N GLU A 107 19.73 8.05 2.23
CA GLU A 107 20.38 6.95 2.94
C GLU A 107 19.33 5.96 3.46
N GLN A 108 19.71 4.70 3.71
CA GLN A 108 18.79 3.66 4.17
C GLN A 108 18.10 4.02 5.49
N GLU A 109 18.82 4.67 6.39
CA GLU A 109 18.30 5.11 7.68
C GLU A 109 17.22 6.18 7.51
N THR A 110 17.46 7.17 6.64
CA THR A 110 16.47 8.21 6.29
C THR A 110 15.22 7.61 5.66
N GLN A 111 15.37 6.68 4.72
CA GLN A 111 14.22 5.98 4.13
C GLN A 111 13.43 5.20 5.18
N SER A 112 14.12 4.53 6.10
CA SER A 112 13.48 3.76 7.18
C SER A 112 12.64 4.66 8.07
N ILE A 113 13.18 5.79 8.53
CA ILE A 113 12.47 6.74 9.39
C ILE A 113 11.29 7.37 8.63
N LEU A 114 11.50 7.85 7.41
CA LEU A 114 10.44 8.49 6.64
C LEU A 114 9.31 7.53 6.26
N SER A 115 9.60 6.24 6.03
CA SER A 115 8.56 5.24 5.79
C SER A 115 7.63 5.02 6.98
N GLN A 116 8.10 5.32 8.19
CA GLN A 116 7.35 5.17 9.44
C GLN A 116 6.64 6.48 9.87
N THR A 117 7.14 7.63 9.42
CA THR A 117 6.71 8.94 9.89
C THR A 117 5.99 9.78 8.83
N ALA A 118 6.07 9.39 7.57
CA ALA A 118 5.56 10.15 6.43
C ALA A 118 5.09 9.23 5.31
N HIS A 119 4.31 9.73 4.38
CA HIS A 119 4.01 9.04 3.14
C HIS A 119 4.66 9.74 1.95
N LEU A 120 5.05 8.96 0.96
CA LEU A 120 5.66 9.47 -0.24
C LEU A 120 4.59 10.05 -1.17
N VAL A 121 4.83 11.25 -1.67
CA VAL A 121 3.90 11.98 -2.55
C VAL A 121 4.37 11.93 -4.00
N ASP A 122 5.68 11.99 -4.22
CA ASP A 122 6.28 11.99 -5.56
C ASP A 122 7.71 11.43 -5.50
N SER A 123 8.16 10.78 -6.58
CA SER A 123 9.53 10.29 -6.67
C SER A 123 10.07 10.39 -8.09
N THR A 124 11.39 10.51 -8.18
CA THR A 124 12.17 10.44 -9.41
C THR A 124 13.31 9.45 -9.21
N SER A 125 14.14 9.18 -10.22
CA SER A 125 15.25 8.21 -10.10
C SER A 125 16.18 8.45 -8.90
N ASP A 126 16.32 9.67 -8.42
CA ASP A 126 17.28 10.02 -7.36
C ASP A 126 16.68 10.91 -6.25
N GLY A 127 15.41 11.32 -6.37
CA GLY A 127 14.78 12.24 -5.42
C GLY A 127 13.37 11.80 -5.00
N TYR A 128 13.05 12.03 -3.74
CA TYR A 128 11.81 11.62 -3.10
C TYR A 128 11.16 12.79 -2.40
N LEU A 129 9.85 12.96 -2.56
CA LEU A 129 9.06 13.95 -1.85
C LEU A 129 8.10 13.25 -0.88
N TYR A 130 8.34 13.41 0.38
CA TYR A 130 7.48 12.89 1.46
C TYR A 130 6.58 13.97 2.02
N LYS A 131 5.42 13.58 2.52
CA LYS A 131 4.49 14.45 3.23
C LYS A 131 4.05 13.79 4.53
N ILE A 132 3.92 14.59 5.59
CA ILE A 132 3.47 14.13 6.91
C ILE A 132 2.01 14.55 7.09
N SER A 133 1.08 13.62 6.93
CA SER A 133 -0.35 13.84 7.22
C SER A 133 -0.64 13.68 8.72
N GLN A 134 -1.86 13.97 9.12
CA GLN A 134 -2.32 13.66 10.49
C GLN A 134 -2.31 12.15 10.74
N GLU A 135 -2.76 11.39 9.76
CA GLU A 135 -2.80 9.92 9.84
C GLU A 135 -1.40 9.33 10.01
N ASP A 136 -0.37 9.95 9.42
CA ASP A 136 1.01 9.51 9.62
C ASP A 136 1.45 9.64 11.07
N VAL A 137 1.07 10.74 11.71
CA VAL A 137 1.38 10.99 13.13
C VAL A 137 0.56 10.06 14.04
N TRP A 138 -0.72 9.85 13.75
CA TRP A 138 -1.59 8.99 14.54
C TRP A 138 -1.17 7.52 14.53
N ASN A 139 -0.67 7.06 13.39
CA ASN A 139 -0.33 5.67 13.13
C ASN A 139 1.18 5.40 13.20
N ALA A 140 1.97 6.40 13.58
CA ALA A 140 3.40 6.23 13.71
C ALA A 140 3.72 5.13 14.74
N PRO A 141 4.60 4.17 14.44
CA PRO A 141 4.88 3.01 15.30
C PRO A 141 5.83 3.36 16.46
N TYR A 142 5.54 4.44 17.14
CA TYR A 142 6.33 4.95 18.27
C TYR A 142 5.53 4.88 19.56
N ASN A 143 6.22 4.58 20.67
CA ASN A 143 5.60 4.52 21.99
C ASN A 143 5.49 5.89 22.66
N SER A 144 6.25 6.89 22.20
CA SER A 144 6.22 8.25 22.74
C SER A 144 6.40 9.28 21.62
N PHE A 145 5.82 10.47 21.84
CA PHE A 145 6.02 11.60 20.95
C PHE A 145 7.48 12.02 20.87
N GLU A 146 8.20 11.94 21.97
CA GLU A 146 9.61 12.33 22.06
C GLU A 146 10.47 11.48 21.12
N GLN A 147 10.27 10.16 21.08
CA GLN A 147 10.99 9.27 20.17
C GLN A 147 10.63 9.54 18.71
N PHE A 148 9.32 9.68 18.39
CA PHE A 148 8.86 10.08 17.07
C PHE A 148 9.50 11.39 16.59
N ARG A 149 9.52 12.40 17.48
CA ARG A 149 10.13 13.70 17.23
C ARG A 149 11.64 13.60 16.99
N GLU A 150 12.35 12.84 17.83
CA GLU A 150 13.82 12.68 17.74
C GLU A 150 14.23 12.02 16.43
N ASP A 151 13.57 10.95 16.05
CA ASP A 151 13.85 10.27 14.78
C ASP A 151 13.55 11.18 13.59
N LEU A 152 12.40 11.84 13.56
CA LEU A 152 12.05 12.77 12.49
C LEU A 152 13.01 13.99 12.44
N GLN A 153 13.42 14.52 13.60
CA GLN A 153 14.37 15.62 13.70
C GLN A 153 15.77 15.20 13.24
N SER A 154 16.18 13.94 13.47
CA SER A 154 17.46 13.42 12.98
C SER A 154 17.54 13.45 11.46
N VAL A 155 16.42 13.20 10.78
CA VAL A 155 16.30 13.28 9.33
C VAL A 155 16.29 14.73 8.85
N ILE A 156 15.41 15.58 9.40
CA ILE A 156 15.24 16.97 8.95
C ILE A 156 16.46 17.83 9.29
N GLY A 157 17.13 17.53 10.39
CA GLY A 157 18.26 18.29 10.92
C GLY A 157 17.83 19.48 11.80
N ASP A 158 18.63 19.76 12.83
CA ASP A 158 18.35 20.81 13.83
C ASP A 158 18.20 22.21 13.22
N ASN A 159 18.94 22.49 12.15
CA ASN A 159 18.94 23.79 11.48
C ASN A 159 17.68 24.07 10.66
N GLN A 160 16.92 23.04 10.29
CA GLN A 160 15.67 23.14 9.53
C GLN A 160 14.44 22.86 10.42
N TRP A 161 14.65 22.41 11.66
CA TRP A 161 13.56 22.07 12.58
C TRP A 161 12.76 23.31 12.99
N ASP A 162 11.46 23.28 12.78
CA ASP A 162 10.54 24.39 13.05
C ASP A 162 9.68 24.12 14.28
N THR A 163 9.68 25.02 15.25
CA THR A 163 8.92 24.86 16.50
C THR A 163 7.41 24.90 16.29
N GLY A 164 6.93 25.66 15.30
CA GLY A 164 5.52 25.67 14.95
C GLY A 164 5.07 24.38 14.30
N PHE A 165 5.94 23.77 13.50
CA PHE A 165 5.72 22.42 12.98
C PHE A 165 5.68 21.38 14.10
N GLU A 166 6.62 21.40 15.04
CA GLU A 166 6.61 20.50 16.21
C GLU A 166 5.32 20.64 17.02
N THR A 167 4.84 21.86 17.23
CA THR A 167 3.58 22.08 17.95
C THR A 167 2.41 21.41 17.24
N ARG A 168 2.32 21.54 15.91
CA ARG A 168 1.27 20.87 15.12
C ARG A 168 1.37 19.33 15.14
N LEU A 169 2.59 18.80 15.12
CA LEU A 169 2.79 17.35 15.26
C LEU A 169 2.35 16.85 16.64
N ARG A 170 2.68 17.62 17.69
CA ARG A 170 2.29 17.29 19.07
C ARG A 170 0.77 17.33 19.24
N ASP A 171 0.11 18.32 18.66
CA ASP A 171 -1.35 18.40 18.66
C ASP A 171 -1.98 17.18 17.97
N ASP A 172 -1.45 16.77 16.81
CA ASP A 172 -1.93 15.58 16.09
C ASP A 172 -1.69 14.30 16.90
N TRP A 173 -0.51 14.17 17.51
CA TRP A 173 -0.20 13.04 18.41
C TRP A 173 -1.16 12.97 19.62
N GLN A 174 -1.45 14.10 20.23
CA GLN A 174 -2.39 14.16 21.35
C GLN A 174 -3.80 13.76 20.94
N ARG A 175 -4.25 14.17 19.74
CA ARG A 175 -5.56 13.77 19.19
C ARG A 175 -5.72 12.25 19.08
N ALA A 176 -4.64 11.53 18.78
CA ALA A 176 -4.66 10.07 18.69
C ALA A 176 -5.00 9.37 20.03
N HIS A 177 -4.88 10.07 21.15
CA HIS A 177 -5.09 9.51 22.49
C HIS A 177 -6.32 10.10 23.22
N GLN A 178 -7.13 10.91 22.53
CA GLN A 178 -8.27 11.60 23.15
C GLN A 178 -9.47 10.70 23.44
N PHE A 179 -9.67 9.64 22.64
CA PHE A 179 -10.86 8.79 22.77
C PHE A 179 -10.49 7.32 22.86
N ARG A 180 -11.16 6.61 23.76
CA ARG A 180 -11.02 5.17 23.95
C ARG A 180 -12.36 4.48 24.00
N LEU A 181 -12.46 3.29 23.43
CA LEU A 181 -13.58 2.37 23.66
C LEU A 181 -13.18 1.34 24.72
N LEU A 182 -13.96 1.28 25.77
CA LEU A 182 -13.76 0.40 26.91
C LEU A 182 -14.93 -0.57 27.07
N THR A 183 -14.72 -1.67 27.79
CA THR A 183 -15.78 -2.55 28.25
C THR A 183 -16.11 -2.23 29.70
N ALA A 184 -17.39 -1.96 30.00
CA ALA A 184 -17.93 -1.89 31.35
C ALA A 184 -18.94 -3.02 31.61
N THR A 185 -19.13 -3.36 32.89
CA THR A 185 -20.06 -4.39 33.32
C THR A 185 -21.19 -3.78 34.13
N SER A 186 -22.44 -4.12 33.83
CA SER A 186 -23.58 -3.72 34.62
C SER A 186 -23.76 -4.63 35.86
N GLY A 187 -24.58 -4.21 36.82
CA GLY A 187 -24.87 -4.98 38.04
C GLY A 187 -25.48 -6.38 37.81
N ASN A 188 -25.82 -6.74 36.56
CA ASN A 188 -26.32 -8.06 36.16
C ASN A 188 -25.26 -8.83 35.32
N ASP A 189 -24.00 -8.53 35.46
CA ASP A 189 -22.86 -9.10 34.71
C ASP A 189 -22.94 -8.96 33.18
N ARG A 190 -23.76 -8.03 32.69
CA ARG A 190 -23.85 -7.75 31.24
C ARG A 190 -22.79 -6.73 30.86
N LYS A 191 -21.91 -7.14 29.95
CA LYS A 191 -20.89 -6.28 29.35
C LYS A 191 -21.51 -5.31 28.33
N TYR A 192 -21.00 -4.10 28.28
CA TYR A 192 -21.36 -3.08 27.29
C TYR A 192 -20.17 -2.19 26.97
N SER A 193 -20.18 -1.59 25.79
CA SER A 193 -19.13 -0.68 25.34
C SER A 193 -19.35 0.73 25.87
N VAL A 194 -18.25 1.37 26.25
CA VAL A 194 -18.20 2.76 26.73
C VAL A 194 -17.22 3.53 25.88
N LEU A 195 -17.65 4.66 25.33
CA LEU A 195 -16.72 5.65 24.79
C LEU A 195 -16.28 6.55 25.95
N GLU A 196 -14.97 6.65 26.15
CA GLU A 196 -14.33 7.55 27.12
C GLU A 196 -13.48 8.57 26.39
N ALA A 197 -13.61 9.84 26.78
CA ALA A 197 -12.68 10.90 26.37
C ALA A 197 -11.69 11.16 27.52
N GLU A 198 -10.47 11.53 27.15
CA GLU A 198 -9.40 11.86 28.10
C GLU A 198 -9.76 13.08 28.96
N ASP A 199 -10.46 14.05 28.38
CA ASP A 199 -10.93 15.25 29.07
C ASP A 199 -12.35 15.65 28.70
N GLU A 200 -12.97 16.48 29.58
CA GLU A 200 -14.33 16.98 29.42
C GLU A 200 -14.50 17.83 28.15
N LYS A 201 -13.48 18.60 27.78
CA LYS A 201 -13.52 19.48 26.62
C LYS A 201 -13.63 18.68 25.33
N ALA A 202 -12.82 17.66 25.16
CA ALA A 202 -12.88 16.76 23.99
C ALA A 202 -14.23 16.04 23.95
N PHE A 203 -14.78 15.65 25.10
CA PHE A 203 -16.09 15.01 25.17
C PHE A 203 -17.23 15.93 24.73
N GLU A 204 -17.26 17.19 25.21
CA GLU A 204 -18.28 18.17 24.87
C GLU A 204 -18.16 18.63 23.41
N ASP A 205 -16.95 19.03 23.00
CA ASP A 205 -16.71 19.66 21.70
C ASP A 205 -16.77 18.67 20.53
N VAL A 206 -16.48 17.39 20.76
CA VAL A 206 -16.42 16.35 19.72
C VAL A 206 -17.51 15.30 19.92
N ALA A 207 -17.44 14.49 20.99
CA ALA A 207 -18.31 13.33 21.14
C ALA A 207 -19.79 13.70 21.27
N LYS A 208 -20.14 14.61 22.17
CA LYS A 208 -21.53 15.05 22.36
C LYS A 208 -22.11 15.79 21.15
N ARG A 209 -21.26 16.48 20.41
CA ARG A 209 -21.69 17.28 19.25
C ARG A 209 -21.91 16.45 18.00
N LYS A 210 -21.10 15.38 17.83
CA LYS A 210 -21.10 14.55 16.63
C LYS A 210 -21.96 13.29 16.76
N LEU A 211 -22.02 12.71 17.95
CA LEU A 211 -22.73 11.46 18.17
C LEU A 211 -24.20 11.67 18.50
N GLU A 212 -25.08 10.86 17.90
CA GLU A 212 -26.53 10.96 18.05
C GLU A 212 -27.07 9.91 19.03
N HIS A 213 -28.01 10.35 19.89
CA HIS A 213 -28.68 9.47 20.84
C HIS A 213 -29.52 8.40 20.11
N ASN A 214 -29.50 7.17 20.60
CA ASN A 214 -30.13 5.97 20.03
C ASN A 214 -29.53 5.48 18.68
N GLU A 215 -28.68 6.23 18.04
CA GLU A 215 -27.90 5.79 16.89
C GLU A 215 -26.52 5.32 17.32
N HIS A 216 -25.78 6.15 18.03
CA HIS A 216 -24.41 5.90 18.48
C HIS A 216 -24.34 5.52 19.96
N TYR A 217 -25.12 6.19 20.81
CA TYR A 217 -25.10 5.97 22.26
C TYR A 217 -26.51 5.92 22.86
N THR A 218 -26.62 5.41 24.09
CA THR A 218 -27.88 5.27 24.79
C THR A 218 -28.01 6.18 26.02
N GLU A 219 -26.90 6.46 26.69
CA GLU A 219 -26.89 7.30 27.91
C GLU A 219 -25.49 7.88 28.17
N PHE A 220 -25.42 9.00 28.87
CA PHE A 220 -24.21 9.54 29.45
C PHE A 220 -23.96 8.90 30.81
N LEU A 221 -22.72 8.44 31.04
CA LEU A 221 -22.30 7.82 32.29
C LEU A 221 -21.57 8.80 33.20
N SER A 222 -20.88 9.78 32.60
CA SER A 222 -20.19 10.89 33.28
C SER A 222 -19.97 12.04 32.31
N ASP A 223 -19.24 13.07 32.73
CA ASP A 223 -18.85 14.21 31.89
C ASP A 223 -17.82 13.86 30.80
N THR A 224 -17.23 12.64 30.87
CA THR A 224 -16.26 12.16 29.91
C THR A 224 -16.62 10.78 29.31
N ARG A 225 -17.77 10.20 29.70
CA ARG A 225 -18.12 8.82 29.31
C ARG A 225 -19.56 8.72 28.82
N MET A 226 -19.74 7.95 27.77
CA MET A 226 -21.08 7.56 27.31
C MET A 226 -21.16 6.06 27.01
N ARG A 227 -22.34 5.49 27.21
CA ARG A 227 -22.64 4.11 26.87
C ARG A 227 -22.94 4.00 25.39
N VAL A 228 -22.12 3.26 24.68
CA VAL A 228 -22.31 3.00 23.25
C VAL A 228 -23.52 2.07 23.06
N ARG A 229 -24.31 2.32 22.02
CA ARG A 229 -25.40 1.45 21.63
C ARG A 229 -24.86 0.08 21.23
N LYS A 230 -25.56 -0.98 21.57
CA LYS A 230 -25.16 -2.35 21.17
C LYS A 230 -25.01 -2.44 19.64
N GLY A 231 -23.81 -2.78 19.17
CA GLY A 231 -23.45 -2.83 17.75
C GLY A 231 -23.18 -1.46 17.11
N GLY A 232 -23.12 -0.38 17.88
CA GLY A 232 -22.80 0.97 17.42
C GLY A 232 -21.31 1.33 17.46
N ASP A 233 -20.46 0.42 17.93
CA ASP A 233 -19.04 0.70 18.17
C ASP A 233 -18.30 1.20 16.92
N ALA A 234 -18.55 0.59 15.78
CA ALA A 234 -17.92 0.99 14.52
C ALA A 234 -18.41 2.36 14.03
N ALA A 235 -19.73 2.62 14.16
CA ALA A 235 -20.30 3.91 13.79
C ALA A 235 -19.75 5.04 14.67
N VAL A 236 -19.56 4.78 15.97
CA VAL A 236 -18.91 5.72 16.89
C VAL A 236 -17.48 5.99 16.47
N LYS A 237 -16.68 4.95 16.17
CA LYS A 237 -15.30 5.13 15.69
C LYS A 237 -15.23 5.98 14.42
N GLU A 238 -16.10 5.71 13.46
CA GLU A 238 -16.13 6.47 12.21
C GLU A 238 -16.50 7.94 12.43
N ALA A 239 -17.57 8.18 13.20
CA ALA A 239 -18.03 9.53 13.45
C ALA A 239 -16.99 10.38 14.18
N ILE A 240 -16.27 9.80 15.14
CA ILE A 240 -15.18 10.48 15.87
C ILE A 240 -13.95 10.65 14.99
N TYR A 241 -13.63 9.66 14.14
CA TYR A 241 -12.52 9.76 13.19
C TYR A 241 -12.74 10.87 12.15
N GLU A 242 -13.98 11.09 11.69
CA GLU A 242 -14.35 12.19 10.79
C GLU A 242 -14.08 13.57 11.37
N GLU A 243 -14.10 13.71 12.69
CA GLU A 243 -13.72 14.94 13.38
C GLU A 243 -12.20 15.07 13.63
N GLY A 244 -11.41 14.13 13.09
CA GLY A 244 -9.95 14.13 13.20
C GLY A 244 -9.43 13.53 14.50
N TYR A 245 -10.15 12.57 15.08
CA TYR A 245 -9.76 11.86 16.30
C TYR A 245 -9.90 10.35 16.11
N PRO A 246 -8.81 9.59 16.02
CA PRO A 246 -8.91 8.13 16.05
C PRO A 246 -9.35 7.65 17.42
N VAL A 247 -10.08 6.54 17.47
CA VAL A 247 -10.55 5.94 18.72
C VAL A 247 -9.75 4.67 19.01
N ILE A 248 -9.06 4.64 20.14
CA ILE A 248 -8.32 3.45 20.60
C ILE A 248 -9.33 2.44 21.16
N ASP A 249 -9.32 1.22 20.65
CA ASP A 249 -10.23 0.15 21.09
C ASP A 249 -9.55 -0.72 22.16
N GLU A 250 -9.82 -0.43 23.42
CA GLU A 250 -9.33 -1.18 24.59
C GLU A 250 -10.44 -2.07 25.21
N ARG A 251 -11.46 -2.40 24.45
CA ARG A 251 -12.55 -3.22 24.98
C ARG A 251 -12.05 -4.62 25.35
N ARG A 252 -12.41 -5.05 26.54
CA ARG A 252 -12.25 -6.44 26.97
C ARG A 252 -13.41 -7.26 26.41
N LEU A 253 -13.32 -7.61 25.15
CA LEU A 253 -14.24 -8.57 24.53
C LEU A 253 -13.90 -9.96 25.04
N ASP A 254 -14.88 -10.87 25.04
CA ASP A 254 -14.63 -12.25 25.45
C ASP A 254 -13.63 -12.91 24.49
N ASP A 255 -12.75 -13.75 25.03
CA ASP A 255 -11.64 -14.34 24.26
C ASP A 255 -12.11 -15.43 23.29
N GLY A 256 -13.42 -15.69 23.25
CA GLY A 256 -13.93 -16.91 22.65
C GLY A 256 -13.55 -18.15 23.47
N ALA A 257 -13.84 -19.32 22.97
CA ALA A 257 -13.29 -20.53 23.56
C ALA A 257 -11.76 -20.53 23.40
N VAL A 258 -11.05 -20.94 24.44
CA VAL A 258 -9.59 -21.04 24.40
C VAL A 258 -9.20 -22.03 23.31
N LEU A 259 -8.36 -21.59 22.40
CA LEU A 259 -7.76 -22.41 21.37
C LEU A 259 -6.34 -22.78 21.81
N ASP A 260 -6.11 -24.06 22.08
CA ASP A 260 -4.77 -24.57 22.32
C ASP A 260 -4.04 -24.70 20.98
N ILE A 261 -3.20 -23.73 20.69
CA ILE A 261 -2.44 -23.62 19.44
C ILE A 261 -1.00 -23.22 19.74
N GLY A 262 -0.05 -23.92 19.13
CA GLY A 262 1.37 -23.60 19.16
C GLY A 262 1.96 -23.69 17.76
N LEU A 263 3.05 -22.98 17.52
CA LEU A 263 3.86 -23.17 16.31
C LEU A 263 4.57 -24.52 16.37
N THR A 264 4.82 -25.14 15.22
CA THR A 264 5.70 -26.31 15.14
C THR A 264 7.14 -25.91 15.43
N GLU A 265 7.97 -26.86 15.92
CA GLU A 265 9.37 -26.59 16.28
C GLU A 265 10.24 -26.15 15.10
N GLU A 266 9.79 -26.39 13.88
CA GLU A 266 10.48 -26.02 12.64
C GLU A 266 10.31 -24.55 12.29
N ILE A 267 9.34 -23.85 12.90
CA ILE A 267 9.05 -22.45 12.60
C ILE A 267 9.79 -21.53 13.55
N GLU A 268 10.80 -20.86 13.02
CA GLU A 268 11.51 -19.78 13.70
C GLU A 268 11.13 -18.41 13.10
N LEU A 269 10.59 -17.54 13.94
CA LEU A 269 10.24 -16.18 13.50
C LEU A 269 11.49 -15.35 13.29
N ARG A 270 11.55 -14.66 12.17
CA ARG A 270 12.57 -13.65 11.89
C ARG A 270 12.44 -12.49 12.87
N GLY A 271 13.53 -11.78 13.15
CA GLY A 271 13.56 -10.70 14.14
C GLY A 271 12.48 -9.63 13.94
N TYR A 272 12.20 -9.22 12.70
CA TYR A 272 11.15 -8.26 12.39
C TYR A 272 9.74 -8.85 12.55
N GLN A 273 9.53 -10.13 12.21
CA GLN A 273 8.23 -10.80 12.40
C GLN A 273 7.89 -10.88 13.89
N LYS A 274 8.89 -11.19 14.72
CA LYS A 274 8.72 -11.20 16.17
C LYS A 274 8.31 -9.81 16.69
N LYS A 275 8.97 -8.74 16.23
CA LYS A 275 8.57 -7.37 16.58
C LYS A 275 7.14 -7.05 16.14
N TRP A 276 6.71 -7.51 14.97
CA TRP A 276 5.32 -7.32 14.50
C TRP A 276 4.33 -8.03 15.41
N VAL A 277 4.61 -9.28 15.76
CA VAL A 277 3.76 -10.09 16.64
C VAL A 277 3.69 -9.49 18.05
N ASP A 278 4.82 -9.12 18.64
CA ASP A 278 4.89 -8.50 19.96
C ASP A 278 4.07 -7.19 20.01
N HIS A 279 4.26 -6.32 19.01
CA HIS A 279 3.51 -5.07 18.90
C HIS A 279 1.99 -5.29 18.74
N PHE A 280 1.61 -6.25 17.91
CA PHE A 280 0.21 -6.62 17.72
C PHE A 280 -0.39 -7.25 18.98
N ALA A 281 0.33 -8.14 19.65
CA ALA A 281 -0.13 -8.79 20.88
C ALA A 281 -0.42 -7.79 22.00
N GLU A 282 0.35 -6.70 22.07
CA GLU A 282 0.12 -5.60 23.01
C GLU A 282 -1.15 -4.80 22.65
N ARG A 283 -1.28 -4.37 21.38
CA ARG A 283 -2.36 -3.48 20.91
C ARG A 283 -3.64 -4.19 20.50
N LYS A 284 -3.56 -5.45 20.11
CA LYS A 284 -4.66 -6.31 19.61
C LYS A 284 -5.37 -5.75 18.38
N ALA A 285 -4.77 -4.78 17.72
CA ALA A 285 -5.28 -4.12 16.53
C ALA A 285 -4.11 -3.67 15.66
N GLY A 286 -4.12 -3.99 14.38
CA GLY A 286 -3.09 -3.56 13.45
C GLY A 286 -3.07 -4.32 12.14
N VAL A 287 -2.28 -3.83 11.21
CA VAL A 287 -2.13 -4.43 9.88
C VAL A 287 -0.66 -4.72 9.62
N PHE A 288 -0.31 -5.98 9.39
CA PHE A 288 1.03 -6.35 8.94
C PHE A 288 1.22 -5.96 7.48
N VAL A 289 2.11 -5.00 7.25
CA VAL A 289 2.43 -4.48 5.92
C VAL A 289 3.83 -4.93 5.52
N GLY A 290 3.93 -5.65 4.41
CA GLY A 290 5.21 -6.11 3.89
C GLY A 290 5.07 -6.69 2.49
N PRO A 291 6.17 -6.75 1.70
CA PRO A 291 6.15 -7.33 0.36
C PRO A 291 5.71 -8.80 0.37
N SER A 292 5.40 -9.36 -0.79
CA SER A 292 5.26 -10.80 -0.95
C SER A 292 6.56 -11.47 -0.49
N GLY A 293 6.48 -12.69 0.07
CA GLY A 293 7.66 -13.39 0.60
C GLY A 293 8.19 -12.88 1.96
N SER A 294 7.67 -11.77 2.51
CA SER A 294 8.05 -11.32 3.85
C SER A 294 7.51 -12.21 4.98
N GLY A 295 6.69 -13.21 4.68
CA GLY A 295 6.13 -14.13 5.67
C GLY A 295 5.06 -13.50 6.56
N LYS A 296 4.21 -12.63 6.00
CA LYS A 296 3.05 -12.05 6.69
C LYS A 296 2.12 -13.12 7.26
N THR A 297 1.86 -14.18 6.50
CA THR A 297 1.02 -15.31 6.92
C THR A 297 1.64 -16.03 8.13
N VAL A 298 2.95 -16.28 8.11
CA VAL A 298 3.67 -16.89 9.25
C VAL A 298 3.58 -16.01 10.49
N ALA A 299 3.79 -14.69 10.35
CA ALA A 299 3.63 -13.75 11.45
C ALA A 299 2.18 -13.70 11.97
N ALA A 300 1.18 -13.80 11.09
CA ALA A 300 -0.23 -13.85 11.49
C ALA A 300 -0.57 -15.16 12.23
N ILE A 301 -0.04 -16.30 11.81
CA ILE A 301 -0.17 -17.57 12.52
C ILE A 301 0.47 -17.47 13.91
N ALA A 302 1.65 -16.86 14.01
CA ALA A 302 2.27 -16.61 15.31
C ALA A 302 1.42 -15.68 16.18
N ALA A 303 0.82 -14.63 15.61
CA ALA A 303 -0.12 -13.78 16.34
C ALA A 303 -1.36 -14.54 16.84
N MET A 304 -1.83 -15.57 16.10
CA MET A 304 -2.90 -16.46 16.57
C MET A 304 -2.48 -17.21 17.85
N THR A 305 -1.24 -17.68 17.92
CA THR A 305 -0.75 -18.41 19.11
C THR A 305 -0.66 -17.49 20.32
N GLU A 306 -0.30 -16.23 20.14
CA GLU A 306 -0.24 -15.24 21.23
C GLU A 306 -1.63 -14.83 21.74
N ILE A 307 -2.63 -14.76 20.85
CA ILE A 307 -4.00 -14.41 21.23
C ILE A 307 -4.72 -15.63 21.88
N GLY A 308 -4.53 -16.84 21.36
CA GLY A 308 -4.99 -18.09 21.95
C GLY A 308 -6.52 -18.30 21.96
N GLY A 309 -7.27 -17.57 21.15
CA GLY A 309 -8.73 -17.66 21.05
C GLY A 309 -9.23 -18.18 19.70
N GLU A 310 -10.51 -18.57 19.63
CA GLU A 310 -11.13 -18.93 18.35
C GLU A 310 -10.88 -17.84 17.30
N THR A 311 -10.50 -18.27 16.10
CA THR A 311 -10.03 -17.35 15.06
C THR A 311 -10.86 -17.43 13.79
N LEU A 312 -11.30 -16.27 13.29
CA LEU A 312 -11.91 -16.13 11.97
C LEU A 312 -10.89 -15.52 11.01
N ILE A 313 -10.64 -16.21 9.91
CA ILE A 313 -9.76 -15.75 8.83
C ILE A 313 -10.60 -15.41 7.62
N LEU A 314 -10.55 -14.17 7.18
CA LEU A 314 -11.25 -13.67 6.00
C LEU A 314 -10.28 -13.52 4.84
N VAL A 315 -10.61 -14.11 3.71
CA VAL A 315 -9.77 -14.15 2.51
C VAL A 315 -10.56 -13.75 1.26
N PRO A 316 -9.92 -13.22 0.21
CA PRO A 316 -10.61 -12.85 -1.03
C PRO A 316 -11.13 -14.06 -1.83
N THR A 317 -10.40 -15.18 -1.87
CA THR A 317 -10.71 -16.31 -2.75
C THR A 317 -10.74 -17.66 -2.02
N GLN A 318 -11.33 -18.67 -2.67
CA GLN A 318 -11.37 -20.04 -2.13
C GLN A 318 -9.99 -20.72 -2.18
N GLU A 319 -9.20 -20.38 -3.17
CA GLU A 319 -7.82 -20.86 -3.31
C GLU A 319 -6.98 -20.42 -2.10
N LEU A 320 -7.08 -19.14 -1.74
CA LEU A 320 -6.39 -18.62 -0.56
C LEU A 320 -6.93 -19.24 0.74
N ALA A 321 -8.22 -19.58 0.80
CA ALA A 321 -8.77 -20.32 1.93
C ALA A 321 -8.15 -21.70 2.08
N GLN A 322 -7.91 -22.41 0.97
CA GLN A 322 -7.22 -23.70 0.99
C GLN A 322 -5.75 -23.56 1.42
N GLN A 323 -5.05 -22.59 0.86
CA GLN A 323 -3.66 -22.30 1.25
C GLN A 323 -3.53 -22.01 2.75
N TRP A 324 -4.39 -21.17 3.31
CA TRP A 324 -4.40 -20.91 4.76
C TRP A 324 -4.61 -22.18 5.57
N LYS A 325 -5.51 -23.06 5.13
CA LYS A 325 -5.73 -24.34 5.82
C LYS A 325 -4.49 -25.22 5.80
N ASP A 326 -3.82 -25.30 4.66
CA ASP A 326 -2.61 -26.13 4.50
C ASP A 326 -1.46 -25.56 5.34
N GLU A 327 -1.26 -24.24 5.34
CA GLU A 327 -0.26 -23.56 6.18
C GLU A 327 -0.54 -23.73 7.69
N LEU A 328 -1.80 -23.67 8.10
CA LEU A 328 -2.17 -23.89 9.50
C LEU A 328 -1.86 -25.33 9.95
N VAL A 329 -2.15 -26.31 9.11
CA VAL A 329 -1.85 -27.73 9.40
C VAL A 329 -0.34 -27.99 9.44
N ASP A 330 0.40 -27.38 8.54
CA ASP A 330 1.85 -27.54 8.42
C ASP A 330 2.63 -26.84 9.55
N LYS A 331 2.20 -25.63 9.91
CA LYS A 331 2.96 -24.73 10.78
C LYS A 331 2.49 -24.66 12.23
N THR A 332 1.40 -25.35 12.56
CA THR A 332 0.84 -25.32 13.93
C THR A 332 0.49 -26.70 14.46
N SER A 333 0.21 -26.77 15.76
CA SER A 333 -0.31 -27.98 16.43
C SER A 333 -1.77 -28.31 16.08
N LEU A 334 -2.43 -27.50 15.20
CA LEU A 334 -3.82 -27.71 14.83
C LEU A 334 -4.00 -28.93 13.94
N THR A 335 -5.09 -29.64 14.20
CA THR A 335 -5.53 -30.75 13.35
C THR A 335 -6.53 -30.26 12.31
N VAL A 336 -6.65 -30.97 11.20
CA VAL A 336 -7.65 -30.69 10.14
C VAL A 336 -9.09 -30.60 10.67
N TYR A 337 -9.40 -31.23 11.82
CA TYR A 337 -10.72 -31.20 12.44
C TYR A 337 -11.03 -29.90 13.20
N GLN A 338 -10.01 -29.14 13.56
CA GLN A 338 -10.14 -27.84 14.24
C GLN A 338 -10.24 -26.67 13.26
N ILE A 339 -9.98 -26.93 11.97
CA ILE A 339 -10.00 -25.95 10.90
C ILE A 339 -11.24 -26.18 10.02
N GLY A 340 -12.05 -25.16 9.87
CA GLY A 340 -13.23 -25.15 9.00
C GLY A 340 -13.05 -24.19 7.84
N GLN A 341 -13.60 -24.55 6.69
CA GLN A 341 -13.74 -23.64 5.56
C GLN A 341 -15.21 -23.24 5.40
N TYR A 342 -15.47 -21.95 5.14
CA TYR A 342 -16.81 -21.43 5.00
C TYR A 342 -16.92 -20.53 3.76
N HIS A 343 -17.18 -21.15 2.62
CA HIS A 343 -17.33 -20.52 1.32
C HIS A 343 -18.37 -21.24 0.45
N GLY A 344 -18.48 -20.96 -0.85
CA GLY A 344 -19.49 -21.48 -1.77
C GLY A 344 -19.71 -23.00 -1.68
N ASN A 345 -18.62 -23.76 -1.64
CA ASN A 345 -18.61 -25.23 -1.71
C ASN A 345 -18.57 -25.91 -0.33
N GLU A 346 -18.07 -25.24 0.69
CA GLU A 346 -17.94 -25.80 2.05
C GLU A 346 -18.55 -24.85 3.09
N LYS A 347 -19.22 -25.42 4.11
CA LYS A 347 -19.95 -24.69 5.15
C LYS A 347 -19.65 -25.26 6.52
N LYS A 348 -18.37 -25.27 6.92
CA LYS A 348 -17.94 -25.82 8.21
C LYS A 348 -17.40 -24.70 9.10
N ILE A 349 -18.05 -24.49 10.24
CA ILE A 349 -17.55 -23.61 11.29
C ILE A 349 -16.80 -24.47 12.33
N ARG A 350 -15.57 -24.06 12.65
CA ARG A 350 -14.66 -24.72 13.60
C ARG A 350 -14.00 -23.65 14.47
N PRO A 351 -13.24 -24.00 15.50
CA PRO A 351 -12.49 -23.04 16.30
C PRO A 351 -11.59 -22.10 15.47
N VAL A 352 -10.99 -22.61 14.40
CA VAL A 352 -10.41 -21.78 13.34
C VAL A 352 -11.30 -21.91 12.11
N THR A 353 -11.86 -20.79 11.65
CA THR A 353 -12.75 -20.77 10.49
C THR A 353 -12.20 -19.83 9.43
N ILE A 354 -12.02 -20.35 8.23
CA ILE A 354 -11.56 -19.59 7.08
C ILE A 354 -12.76 -19.32 6.16
N ALA A 355 -13.09 -18.07 5.90
CA ALA A 355 -14.24 -17.70 5.08
C ALA A 355 -13.83 -16.69 4.00
N THR A 356 -14.49 -16.76 2.83
CA THR A 356 -14.29 -15.71 1.84
C THR A 356 -15.07 -14.45 2.24
N TYR A 357 -14.54 -13.27 1.88
CA TYR A 357 -15.18 -11.98 2.13
C TYR A 357 -16.63 -11.95 1.65
N ASP A 358 -16.90 -12.44 0.44
CA ASP A 358 -18.24 -12.49 -0.14
C ASP A 358 -19.20 -13.33 0.72
N THR A 359 -18.74 -14.50 1.17
CA THR A 359 -19.57 -15.38 2.00
C THR A 359 -19.85 -14.77 3.37
N ALA A 360 -18.84 -14.22 4.01
CA ALA A 360 -18.99 -13.53 5.30
C ALA A 360 -19.89 -12.29 5.19
N ALA A 361 -19.86 -11.61 4.04
CA ALA A 361 -20.69 -10.46 3.75
C ALA A 361 -22.17 -10.78 3.50
N MET A 362 -22.56 -12.00 3.17
CA MET A 362 -23.96 -12.36 2.88
C MET A 362 -24.83 -12.28 4.11
N SER A 363 -25.98 -11.61 4.02
CA SER A 363 -26.93 -11.41 5.13
C SER A 363 -27.36 -12.71 5.82
N ARG A 364 -27.54 -13.78 5.05
CA ARG A 364 -27.93 -15.12 5.55
C ARG A 364 -26.88 -15.81 6.42
N HIS A 365 -25.63 -15.35 6.39
CA HIS A 365 -24.51 -15.93 7.15
C HIS A 365 -24.03 -15.01 8.28
N ARG A 366 -24.54 -13.79 8.33
CA ARG A 366 -24.19 -12.75 9.30
C ARG A 366 -24.38 -13.22 10.75
N GLU A 367 -25.53 -13.84 11.05
CA GLU A 367 -25.83 -14.31 12.41
C GLU A 367 -24.81 -15.33 12.91
N LEU A 368 -24.35 -16.24 12.04
CA LEU A 368 -23.34 -17.23 12.39
C LEU A 368 -22.01 -16.63 12.85
N PHE A 369 -21.62 -15.51 12.25
CA PHE A 369 -20.38 -14.83 12.61
C PHE A 369 -20.56 -13.87 13.80
N ASN A 370 -21.74 -13.30 13.97
CA ASN A 370 -22.03 -12.34 15.03
C ASN A 370 -22.45 -12.99 16.35
N GLU A 371 -22.94 -14.22 16.32
CA GLU A 371 -23.30 -14.99 17.53
C GLU A 371 -22.11 -15.67 18.21
N ARG A 372 -20.93 -15.65 17.56
CA ARG A 372 -19.73 -16.27 18.05
C ARG A 372 -18.75 -15.22 18.57
N ASP A 373 -18.16 -15.48 19.73
CA ASP A 373 -17.14 -14.62 20.32
C ASP A 373 -15.76 -15.01 19.74
N TRP A 374 -15.31 -14.25 18.75
CA TRP A 374 -14.01 -14.45 18.13
C TRP A 374 -12.91 -13.82 18.98
N GLY A 375 -11.89 -14.61 19.36
CA GLY A 375 -10.67 -14.09 19.98
C GLY A 375 -9.87 -13.26 18.99
N LEU A 376 -9.79 -13.70 17.73
CA LEU A 376 -9.07 -13.00 16.67
C LEU A 376 -9.85 -13.04 15.35
N VAL A 377 -9.88 -11.90 14.65
CA VAL A 377 -10.27 -11.84 13.23
C VAL A 377 -9.07 -11.40 12.41
N ILE A 378 -8.69 -12.22 11.43
CA ILE A 378 -7.65 -11.91 10.46
C ILE A 378 -8.30 -11.55 9.12
N ALA A 379 -7.94 -10.41 8.56
CA ALA A 379 -8.36 -9.97 7.22
C ALA A 379 -7.16 -10.02 6.28
N ASP A 380 -7.05 -11.09 5.49
CA ASP A 380 -5.95 -11.24 4.54
C ASP A 380 -6.20 -10.45 3.26
N GLU A 381 -5.16 -9.86 2.69
CA GLU A 381 -5.23 -8.92 1.58
C GLU A 381 -6.34 -7.87 1.80
N CYS A 382 -6.33 -7.27 3.00
CA CYS A 382 -7.42 -6.43 3.50
C CYS A 382 -7.73 -5.22 2.60
N HIS A 383 -6.81 -4.82 1.71
CA HIS A 383 -7.04 -3.77 0.71
C HIS A 383 -8.02 -4.18 -0.42
N HIS A 384 -8.31 -5.48 -0.58
CA HIS A 384 -9.32 -5.98 -1.53
C HIS A 384 -10.74 -5.96 -0.98
N ALA A 385 -10.93 -5.76 0.31
CA ALA A 385 -12.24 -5.72 0.91
C ALA A 385 -13.00 -4.45 0.48
N VAL A 386 -13.99 -4.60 -0.41
CA VAL A 386 -14.81 -3.49 -0.91
C VAL A 386 -15.73 -2.90 0.16
N ALA A 387 -16.21 -1.66 -0.05
CA ALA A 387 -17.02 -0.91 0.90
C ALA A 387 -18.26 -1.68 1.45
N SER A 388 -18.89 -2.54 0.64
CA SER A 388 -19.99 -3.41 1.08
C SER A 388 -19.54 -4.50 2.05
N THR A 389 -18.32 -5.00 1.91
CA THR A 389 -17.69 -5.98 2.81
C THR A 389 -17.33 -5.32 4.13
N TRP A 390 -16.80 -4.10 4.11
CA TRP A 390 -16.46 -3.34 5.31
C TRP A 390 -17.68 -3.03 6.17
N LYS A 391 -18.83 -2.69 5.57
CA LYS A 391 -20.08 -2.52 6.30
C LYS A 391 -20.42 -3.72 7.17
N ARG A 392 -20.10 -4.94 6.74
CA ARG A 392 -20.40 -6.17 7.45
C ARG A 392 -19.31 -6.62 8.40
N PHE A 393 -18.07 -6.37 8.03
CA PHE A 393 -16.92 -6.59 8.91
C PHE A 393 -17.07 -5.82 10.24
N ARG A 394 -17.71 -4.65 10.22
CA ARG A 394 -18.03 -3.84 11.41
C ARG A 394 -18.86 -4.59 12.45
N GLU A 395 -19.72 -5.50 12.00
CA GLU A 395 -20.67 -6.21 12.83
C GLU A 395 -20.07 -7.45 13.51
N ILE A 396 -18.96 -7.98 12.98
CA ILE A 396 -18.27 -9.13 13.56
C ILE A 396 -17.55 -8.67 14.84
N GLN A 397 -17.94 -9.23 15.99
CA GLN A 397 -17.30 -8.96 17.27
C GLN A 397 -16.04 -9.79 17.43
N SER A 398 -14.94 -9.16 17.83
CA SER A 398 -13.66 -9.84 18.11
C SER A 398 -12.83 -9.06 19.12
N LYS A 399 -12.02 -9.77 19.90
CA LYS A 399 -11.11 -9.17 20.87
C LYS A 399 -9.90 -8.52 20.17
N ALA A 400 -9.39 -9.18 19.12
CA ALA A 400 -8.26 -8.70 18.35
C ALA A 400 -8.58 -8.72 16.85
N ARG A 401 -8.01 -7.78 16.11
CA ARG A 401 -8.18 -7.65 14.66
C ARG A 401 -6.84 -7.43 13.99
N LEU A 402 -6.52 -8.29 13.05
CA LEU A 402 -5.29 -8.26 12.28
C LEU A 402 -5.60 -8.16 10.79
N GLY A 403 -5.03 -7.17 10.13
CA GLY A 403 -5.00 -7.09 8.67
C GLY A 403 -3.67 -7.57 8.11
N LEU A 404 -3.68 -8.14 6.91
CA LEU A 404 -2.47 -8.41 6.14
C LEU A 404 -2.56 -7.68 4.81
N SER A 405 -1.49 -7.03 4.39
CA SER A 405 -1.43 -6.35 3.09
C SER A 405 0.00 -6.29 2.55
N ALA A 406 0.14 -6.48 1.26
CA ALA A 406 1.42 -6.26 0.58
C ALA A 406 1.64 -4.77 0.27
N THR A 407 0.57 -4.00 0.16
CA THR A 407 0.62 -2.58 -0.20
C THR A 407 0.33 -1.70 1.01
N PRO A 408 0.94 -0.52 1.10
CA PRO A 408 0.56 0.45 2.11
C PRO A 408 -0.93 0.79 1.98
N ILE A 409 -1.61 0.67 3.09
CA ILE A 409 -3.06 0.91 3.20
C ILE A 409 -3.44 2.31 2.71
N ARG A 410 -2.51 3.26 2.75
CA ARG A 410 -2.73 4.68 2.41
C ARG A 410 -2.98 4.95 0.92
N GLU A 411 -2.67 4.01 0.04
CA GLU A 411 -2.85 4.15 -1.41
C GLU A 411 -4.20 3.61 -1.92
N SER A 412 -4.81 2.69 -1.18
CA SER A 412 -6.18 2.27 -1.44
C SER A 412 -7.12 3.32 -0.86
N GLY A 413 -8.04 3.89 -1.58
CA GLY A 413 -9.01 4.87 -1.06
C GLY A 413 -9.77 4.44 0.21
N ASP A 414 -9.58 3.20 0.66
CA ASP A 414 -10.19 2.55 1.84
C ASP A 414 -9.32 2.64 3.11
N ALA A 415 -8.24 3.43 3.11
CA ALA A 415 -7.32 3.55 4.24
C ALA A 415 -8.06 3.92 5.55
N LYS A 416 -9.04 4.80 5.45
CA LYS A 416 -9.85 5.24 6.59
C LYS A 416 -10.60 4.06 7.23
N GLU A 417 -11.27 3.25 6.43
CA GLU A 417 -12.03 2.09 6.89
C GLU A 417 -11.12 1.05 7.53
N ILE A 418 -9.98 0.77 6.91
CA ILE A 418 -9.01 -0.20 7.41
C ILE A 418 -8.45 0.25 8.75
N TYR A 419 -8.00 1.51 8.87
CA TYR A 419 -7.47 2.04 10.13
C TYR A 419 -8.52 2.08 11.24
N THR A 420 -9.74 2.46 10.91
CA THR A 420 -10.84 2.55 11.88
C THR A 420 -11.30 1.18 12.38
N LEU A 421 -11.31 0.18 11.49
CA LEU A 421 -11.93 -1.13 11.77
C LEU A 421 -10.93 -2.21 12.18
N ILE A 422 -9.70 -2.15 11.71
CA ILE A 422 -8.66 -3.14 12.00
C ILE A 422 -7.60 -2.53 12.92
N GLY A 423 -7.05 -1.38 12.55
CA GLY A 423 -6.00 -0.71 13.31
C GLY A 423 -4.87 -0.19 12.44
N PRO A 424 -3.87 0.46 13.05
CA PRO A 424 -2.76 1.07 12.32
C PRO A 424 -1.84 0.03 11.66
N PRO A 425 -1.05 0.44 10.66
CA PRO A 425 -0.03 -0.42 10.08
C PRO A 425 1.04 -0.76 11.13
N VAL A 426 1.39 -2.03 11.18
CA VAL A 426 2.48 -2.57 11.98
C VAL A 426 3.50 -3.15 11.00
N GLY A 427 4.73 -2.71 11.10
CA GLY A 427 5.79 -3.27 10.27
C GLY A 427 6.83 -2.27 9.85
N SER A 428 7.94 -2.80 9.39
CA SER A 428 9.05 -2.04 8.84
C SER A 428 8.75 -1.71 7.37
N GLY A 429 9.23 -0.57 6.90
CA GLY A 429 9.22 -0.27 5.46
C GLY A 429 9.99 -1.35 4.68
N TRP A 430 9.69 -1.52 3.40
CA TRP A 430 10.37 -2.48 2.53
C TRP A 430 11.89 -2.27 2.53
N GLY A 431 12.35 -1.02 2.63
CA GLY A 431 13.77 -0.68 2.65
C GLY A 431 14.54 -1.36 3.78
N SER A 432 13.98 -1.46 4.99
CA SER A 432 14.65 -2.17 6.09
C SER A 432 14.71 -3.68 5.85
N LEU A 433 13.67 -4.27 5.25
CA LEU A 433 13.66 -5.69 4.89
C LEU A 433 14.69 -6.03 3.80
N PHE A 434 14.89 -5.12 2.85
CA PHE A 434 15.94 -5.22 1.83
C PHE A 434 17.33 -5.06 2.44
N ALA A 435 17.52 -4.06 3.30
CA ALA A 435 18.80 -3.77 3.95
C ALA A 435 19.30 -4.92 4.84
N GLU A 436 18.37 -5.57 5.54
CA GLU A 436 18.66 -6.72 6.40
C GLU A 436 18.75 -8.05 5.61
N GLY A 437 18.52 -8.04 4.29
CA GLY A 437 18.59 -9.22 3.43
C GLY A 437 17.47 -10.23 3.63
N TRP A 438 16.39 -9.86 4.33
CA TRP A 438 15.24 -10.75 4.56
C TRP A 438 14.38 -10.98 3.31
N VAL A 439 14.42 -10.03 2.39
CA VAL A 439 13.74 -10.07 1.10
C VAL A 439 14.72 -9.54 0.06
N ALA A 440 14.83 -10.18 -1.09
CA ALA A 440 15.66 -9.69 -2.18
C ALA A 440 15.11 -8.36 -2.70
N LYS A 441 15.98 -7.36 -2.84
CA LYS A 441 15.65 -6.11 -3.51
C LYS A 441 15.66 -6.37 -5.02
N PRO A 442 14.53 -6.26 -5.74
CA PRO A 442 14.53 -6.51 -7.17
C PRO A 442 15.22 -5.39 -7.93
N GLU A 443 15.93 -5.74 -8.97
CA GLU A 443 16.38 -4.81 -10.00
C GLU A 443 15.23 -4.64 -11.01
N VAL A 444 14.79 -3.41 -11.24
CA VAL A 444 13.68 -3.12 -12.16
C VAL A 444 14.20 -2.39 -13.37
N GLU A 445 13.98 -2.96 -14.55
CA GLU A 445 14.36 -2.39 -15.82
C GLU A 445 13.14 -2.11 -16.70
N ILE A 446 12.99 -0.85 -17.12
CA ILE A 446 12.01 -0.45 -18.12
C ILE A 446 12.66 -0.56 -19.49
N ILE A 447 12.14 -1.42 -20.34
CA ILE A 447 12.58 -1.56 -21.73
C ILE A 447 11.61 -0.81 -22.64
N MET A 448 12.13 0.21 -23.33
CA MET A 448 11.36 0.99 -24.31
C MET A 448 11.36 0.28 -25.64
N VAL A 449 10.26 -0.38 -25.97
CA VAL A 449 10.13 -1.22 -27.17
C VAL A 449 9.68 -0.40 -28.38
N PRO A 450 10.47 -0.30 -29.45
CA PRO A 450 10.09 0.44 -30.64
C PRO A 450 8.88 -0.22 -31.35
N TRP A 451 8.18 0.52 -32.21
CA TRP A 451 7.13 -0.07 -33.04
C TRP A 451 7.75 -0.97 -34.12
N ALA A 452 7.23 -2.18 -34.28
CA ALA A 452 7.68 -3.12 -35.31
C ALA A 452 7.56 -2.55 -36.75
N SER A 453 6.66 -1.59 -36.97
CA SER A 453 6.51 -0.92 -38.24
C SER A 453 5.71 0.38 -38.11
N GLU A 454 5.88 1.31 -39.05
CA GLU A 454 5.04 2.51 -39.12
C GLU A 454 3.54 2.17 -39.32
N GLN A 455 3.22 1.03 -39.97
CA GLN A 455 1.84 0.58 -40.08
C GLN A 455 1.23 0.17 -38.74
N ALA A 456 2.01 -0.46 -37.83
CA ALA A 456 1.58 -0.78 -36.48
C ALA A 456 1.32 0.51 -35.67
N ARG A 457 2.23 1.46 -35.78
CA ARG A 457 2.09 2.79 -35.15
C ARG A 457 0.88 3.55 -35.65
N GLU A 458 0.58 3.51 -36.96
CA GLU A 458 -0.60 4.13 -37.54
C GLU A 458 -1.91 3.44 -37.11
N ARG A 459 -1.94 2.12 -36.94
CA ARG A 459 -3.10 1.41 -36.34
C ARG A 459 -3.36 1.92 -34.93
N TYR A 460 -2.32 2.01 -34.10
CA TYR A 460 -2.41 2.56 -32.74
C TYR A 460 -2.97 3.99 -32.73
N LYS A 461 -2.49 4.88 -33.62
CA LYS A 461 -2.97 6.27 -33.69
C LYS A 461 -4.44 6.37 -34.09
N ARG A 462 -4.95 5.45 -34.92
CA ARG A 462 -6.35 5.41 -35.37
C ARG A 462 -7.28 4.72 -34.38
N ALA A 463 -6.75 3.90 -33.51
CA ALA A 463 -7.52 3.21 -32.49
C ALA A 463 -7.94 4.15 -31.37
N GLU A 464 -9.09 3.90 -30.75
CA GLU A 464 -9.63 4.67 -29.64
C GLU A 464 -9.90 3.78 -28.40
N GLY A 465 -9.89 4.38 -27.22
CA GLY A 465 -10.21 3.70 -25.97
C GLY A 465 -9.37 2.45 -25.73
N SER A 466 -10.02 1.35 -25.35
CA SER A 466 -9.34 0.08 -25.04
C SER A 466 -8.61 -0.54 -26.23
N GLN A 467 -9.08 -0.30 -27.46
CA GLN A 467 -8.42 -0.83 -28.66
C GLN A 467 -7.03 -0.24 -28.87
N ARG A 468 -6.86 1.03 -28.52
CA ARG A 468 -5.55 1.70 -28.59
C ARG A 468 -4.52 1.01 -27.70
N LEU A 469 -4.95 0.58 -26.53
CA LEU A 469 -4.09 -0.12 -25.56
C LEU A 469 -3.73 -1.52 -26.03
N ILE A 470 -4.68 -2.21 -26.64
CA ILE A 470 -4.48 -3.54 -27.23
C ILE A 470 -3.45 -3.48 -28.37
N GLU A 471 -3.51 -2.44 -29.22
CA GLU A 471 -2.53 -2.27 -30.30
C GLU A 471 -1.11 -2.06 -29.77
N ALA A 472 -0.93 -1.30 -28.67
CA ALA A 472 0.36 -1.13 -28.02
C ALA A 472 0.85 -2.44 -27.38
N ALA A 473 -0.01 -3.15 -26.67
CA ALA A 473 0.31 -4.44 -26.04
C ALA A 473 0.69 -5.52 -27.04
N LYS A 474 0.06 -5.53 -28.20
CA LYS A 474 0.31 -6.50 -29.31
C LYS A 474 1.45 -6.10 -30.23
N ASN A 475 2.24 -5.08 -29.91
CA ASN A 475 3.41 -4.74 -30.70
C ASN A 475 4.33 -5.96 -30.86
N PRO A 476 4.58 -6.45 -32.10
CA PRO A 476 5.37 -7.67 -32.34
C PRO A 476 6.78 -7.63 -31.72
N GLU A 477 7.42 -6.46 -31.67
CA GLU A 477 8.73 -6.30 -31.05
C GLU A 477 8.74 -6.68 -29.55
N LYS A 478 7.60 -6.57 -28.84
CA LYS A 478 7.51 -7.07 -27.47
C LYS A 478 7.68 -8.58 -27.39
N THR A 479 7.18 -9.32 -28.40
CA THR A 479 7.36 -10.78 -28.43
C THR A 479 8.83 -11.13 -28.61
N GLU A 480 9.54 -10.43 -29.50
CA GLU A 480 10.96 -10.62 -29.72
C GLU A 480 11.78 -10.22 -28.49
N THR A 481 11.40 -9.12 -27.83
CA THR A 481 12.03 -8.72 -26.56
C THR A 481 11.83 -9.77 -25.46
N VAL A 482 10.62 -10.34 -25.34
CA VAL A 482 10.37 -11.45 -24.38
C VAL A 482 11.21 -12.67 -24.71
N GLU A 483 11.34 -13.04 -25.99
CA GLU A 483 12.17 -14.15 -26.44
C GLU A 483 13.64 -13.94 -26.06
N GLN A 484 14.20 -12.76 -26.33
CA GLN A 484 15.56 -12.39 -25.96
C GLN A 484 15.80 -12.42 -24.43
N LEU A 485 14.85 -11.94 -23.64
CA LEU A 485 14.94 -11.99 -22.18
C LEU A 485 14.89 -13.42 -21.64
N LEU A 486 14.07 -14.29 -22.22
CA LEU A 486 14.02 -15.72 -21.86
C LEU A 486 15.33 -16.43 -22.22
N GLU A 487 15.93 -16.11 -23.37
CA GLU A 487 17.23 -16.65 -23.75
C GLU A 487 18.34 -16.14 -22.83
N LYS A 488 18.34 -14.84 -22.48
CA LYS A 488 19.29 -14.21 -21.55
C LYS A 488 19.25 -14.86 -20.16
N HIS A 489 18.09 -15.30 -19.75
CA HIS A 489 17.84 -15.89 -18.42
C HIS A 489 17.42 -17.36 -18.49
N SER A 490 17.98 -18.12 -19.41
CA SER A 490 17.62 -19.52 -19.68
C SER A 490 17.73 -20.45 -18.46
N ASP A 491 18.53 -20.09 -17.47
CA ASP A 491 18.74 -20.88 -16.23
C ASP A 491 17.83 -20.43 -15.08
N ALA A 492 16.95 -19.43 -15.29
CA ALA A 492 16.12 -18.83 -14.26
C ALA A 492 14.62 -19.08 -14.53
N LYS A 493 13.86 -19.36 -13.48
CA LYS A 493 12.40 -19.46 -13.57
C LYS A 493 11.79 -18.10 -13.84
N THR A 494 10.96 -18.03 -14.89
CA THR A 494 10.40 -16.77 -15.38
C THR A 494 8.87 -16.77 -15.41
N LEU A 495 8.25 -15.70 -14.87
CA LEU A 495 6.85 -15.39 -15.09
C LEU A 495 6.69 -14.24 -16.08
N VAL A 496 5.88 -14.46 -17.12
CA VAL A 496 5.54 -13.44 -18.11
C VAL A 496 4.09 -13.00 -17.89
N PHE A 497 3.90 -11.77 -17.43
CA PHE A 497 2.58 -11.19 -17.16
C PHE A 497 2.03 -10.46 -18.38
N VAL A 498 0.78 -10.76 -18.72
CA VAL A 498 0.04 -10.09 -19.79
C VAL A 498 -1.32 -9.63 -19.30
N ASP A 499 -1.75 -8.45 -19.71
CA ASP A 499 -3.06 -7.92 -19.36
C ASP A 499 -4.15 -8.28 -20.40
N TRP A 500 -3.75 -8.75 -21.56
CA TRP A 500 -4.64 -9.08 -22.65
C TRP A 500 -4.53 -10.56 -23.03
N ILE A 501 -5.67 -11.27 -23.00
CA ILE A 501 -5.74 -12.70 -23.36
C ILE A 501 -5.19 -12.95 -24.76
N GLU A 502 -5.48 -12.07 -25.72
CA GLU A 502 -5.00 -12.18 -27.08
C GLU A 502 -3.47 -12.07 -27.19
N GLN A 503 -2.84 -11.18 -26.41
CA GLN A 503 -1.39 -11.09 -26.33
C GLN A 503 -0.80 -12.37 -25.73
N GLY A 504 -1.40 -12.90 -24.66
CA GLY A 504 -0.96 -14.13 -24.03
C GLY A 504 -1.02 -15.34 -25.00
N LYS A 505 -2.09 -15.45 -25.79
CA LYS A 505 -2.21 -16.48 -26.84
C LYS A 505 -1.14 -16.33 -27.92
N GLN A 506 -0.87 -15.10 -28.38
CA GLN A 506 0.18 -14.84 -29.39
C GLN A 506 1.58 -15.19 -28.87
N LEU A 507 1.91 -14.79 -27.64
CA LEU A 507 3.17 -15.14 -26.99
C LEU A 507 3.30 -16.66 -26.83
N SER A 508 2.25 -17.33 -26.37
CA SER A 508 2.21 -18.78 -26.20
C SER A 508 2.45 -19.54 -27.51
N GLU A 509 1.78 -19.13 -28.60
CA GLU A 509 1.96 -19.73 -29.91
C GLU A 509 3.37 -19.51 -30.48
N ARG A 510 3.92 -18.29 -30.29
CA ARG A 510 5.23 -17.95 -30.85
C ARG A 510 6.38 -18.59 -30.07
N LEU A 511 6.30 -18.61 -28.74
CA LEU A 511 7.38 -19.06 -27.86
C LEU A 511 7.22 -20.53 -27.42
N GLY A 512 6.09 -21.17 -27.71
CA GLY A 512 5.82 -22.55 -27.28
C GLY A 512 5.59 -22.70 -25.76
N LEU A 513 5.30 -21.60 -25.05
CA LEU A 513 5.13 -21.59 -23.60
C LEU A 513 3.66 -21.82 -23.22
N SER A 514 3.44 -22.38 -22.03
CA SER A 514 2.10 -22.54 -21.45
C SER A 514 1.52 -21.16 -21.08
N PHE A 515 0.23 -20.96 -21.36
CA PHE A 515 -0.51 -19.75 -21.04
C PHE A 515 -1.68 -20.05 -20.10
N ILE A 516 -1.75 -19.35 -18.99
CA ILE A 516 -2.82 -19.42 -17.99
C ILE A 516 -3.66 -18.15 -18.03
N SER A 517 -4.98 -18.33 -18.13
CA SER A 517 -5.96 -17.24 -18.12
C SER A 517 -7.18 -17.61 -17.27
N GLY A 518 -8.18 -16.69 -17.16
CA GLY A 518 -9.47 -16.95 -16.52
C GLY A 518 -10.26 -18.11 -17.11
N GLU A 519 -9.97 -18.43 -18.35
CA GLU A 519 -10.61 -19.55 -19.07
C GLU A 519 -9.96 -20.90 -18.74
N THR A 520 -8.76 -20.92 -18.11
CA THR A 520 -8.04 -22.14 -17.78
C THR A 520 -8.67 -22.81 -16.56
N PRO A 521 -9.03 -24.10 -16.62
CA PRO A 521 -9.57 -24.84 -15.48
C PRO A 521 -8.63 -24.84 -14.28
N HIS A 522 -9.20 -24.85 -13.06
CA HIS A 522 -8.45 -24.80 -11.81
C HIS A 522 -7.37 -25.89 -11.70
N ASP A 523 -7.75 -27.16 -11.95
CA ASP A 523 -6.82 -28.29 -11.87
C ASP A 523 -5.63 -28.17 -12.85
N GLU A 524 -5.87 -27.57 -14.01
CA GLU A 524 -4.82 -27.33 -14.99
C GLU A 524 -3.89 -26.20 -14.54
N ARG A 525 -4.44 -25.14 -13.94
CA ARG A 525 -3.65 -24.04 -13.35
C ARG A 525 -2.70 -24.57 -12.27
N GLU A 526 -3.24 -25.29 -11.32
CA GLU A 526 -2.45 -25.88 -10.21
C GLU A 526 -1.35 -26.81 -10.73
N ARG A 527 -1.65 -27.65 -11.72
CA ARG A 527 -0.65 -28.50 -12.34
C ARG A 527 0.50 -27.67 -12.95
N ARG A 528 0.19 -26.60 -13.71
CA ARG A 528 1.23 -25.75 -14.32
C ARG A 528 2.05 -24.99 -13.30
N TYR A 529 1.43 -24.54 -12.20
CA TYR A 529 2.15 -23.92 -11.10
C TYR A 529 3.09 -24.92 -10.43
N GLN A 530 2.65 -26.15 -10.26
CA GLN A 530 3.49 -27.20 -9.69
C GLN A 530 4.65 -27.55 -10.62
N GLU A 531 4.42 -27.71 -11.91
CA GLU A 531 5.46 -27.96 -12.92
C GLU A 531 6.54 -26.84 -12.88
N LEU A 532 6.13 -25.56 -12.71
CA LEU A 532 7.08 -24.45 -12.58
C LEU A 532 7.83 -24.50 -11.23
N ARG A 533 7.15 -24.85 -10.12
CA ARG A 533 7.82 -25.02 -8.80
C ARG A 533 8.86 -26.12 -8.84
N GLU A 534 8.55 -27.24 -9.45
CA GLU A 534 9.43 -28.42 -9.55
C GLU A 534 10.56 -28.23 -10.57
N GLY A 535 10.45 -27.25 -11.47
CA GLY A 535 11.42 -26.99 -12.53
C GLY A 535 11.20 -27.84 -13.80
N ASP A 536 10.02 -28.42 -13.95
CA ASP A 536 9.60 -29.08 -15.20
C ASP A 536 9.22 -28.05 -16.28
N LEU A 537 8.95 -26.80 -15.87
CA LEU A 537 8.80 -25.63 -16.73
C LEU A 537 9.79 -24.54 -16.27
N ASP A 538 10.45 -23.91 -17.25
CA ASP A 538 11.35 -22.78 -17.01
C ASP A 538 10.61 -21.44 -17.05
N ALA A 539 9.50 -21.36 -17.82
CA ALA A 539 8.72 -20.14 -17.97
C ALA A 539 7.22 -20.41 -18.13
N LEU A 540 6.41 -19.46 -17.66
CA LEU A 540 4.95 -19.51 -17.72
C LEU A 540 4.37 -18.13 -18.03
N ILE A 541 3.42 -18.07 -18.99
CA ILE A 541 2.70 -16.85 -19.32
C ILE A 541 1.39 -16.83 -18.50
N ILE A 542 1.12 -15.69 -17.83
CA ILE A 542 -0.04 -15.57 -16.95
C ILE A 542 -0.79 -14.27 -17.28
N SER A 543 -2.11 -14.36 -17.39
CA SER A 543 -2.98 -13.19 -17.46
C SER A 543 -3.27 -12.64 -16.04
N ARG A 544 -4.12 -11.61 -15.95
CA ARG A 544 -4.54 -10.94 -14.69
C ARG A 544 -5.00 -11.84 -13.56
N ILE A 545 -5.32 -13.10 -13.80
CA ILE A 545 -5.64 -14.06 -12.73
C ILE A 545 -4.52 -14.16 -11.70
N GLY A 546 -3.27 -13.96 -12.14
CA GLY A 546 -2.13 -13.96 -11.24
C GLY A 546 -2.04 -12.76 -10.29
N ASP A 547 -2.90 -11.75 -10.44
CA ASP A 547 -2.85 -10.54 -9.63
C ASP A 547 -3.64 -10.65 -8.31
N GLU A 548 -4.60 -11.58 -8.20
CA GLU A 548 -5.51 -11.64 -7.05
C GLU A 548 -5.49 -13.02 -6.35
N GLY A 549 -4.89 -13.07 -5.16
CA GLY A 549 -5.09 -14.15 -4.19
C GLY A 549 -4.67 -15.56 -4.61
N ILE A 550 -3.88 -15.72 -5.66
CA ILE A 550 -3.35 -17.01 -6.10
C ILE A 550 -1.90 -17.13 -5.64
N ASP A 551 -1.55 -18.28 -5.07
CA ASP A 551 -0.17 -18.62 -4.74
C ASP A 551 0.61 -18.97 -5.99
N LEU A 552 1.05 -17.93 -6.71
CA LEU A 552 1.96 -18.11 -7.84
C LEU A 552 3.31 -18.62 -7.37
N PRO A 553 3.93 -19.52 -8.13
CA PRO A 553 5.30 -19.90 -7.87
C PRO A 553 6.20 -18.68 -7.79
N ASP A 554 7.08 -18.68 -6.83
CA ASP A 554 8.13 -17.70 -6.78
C ASP A 554 9.13 -17.94 -7.92
N THR A 555 9.61 -16.89 -8.54
CA THR A 555 10.54 -16.93 -9.67
C THR A 555 11.67 -15.92 -9.49
N GLU A 556 12.74 -16.10 -10.23
CA GLU A 556 13.86 -15.16 -10.25
C GLU A 556 13.55 -13.96 -11.17
N ILE A 557 12.80 -14.20 -12.24
CA ILE A 557 12.51 -13.21 -13.28
C ILE A 557 11.02 -12.97 -13.42
N ALA A 558 10.62 -11.71 -13.49
CA ALA A 558 9.28 -11.30 -13.88
C ALA A 558 9.33 -10.37 -15.10
N ILE A 559 8.60 -10.69 -16.14
CA ILE A 559 8.47 -9.87 -17.36
C ILE A 559 7.04 -9.36 -17.45
N LEU A 560 6.83 -8.07 -17.30
CA LEU A 560 5.54 -7.41 -17.48
C LEU A 560 5.43 -6.97 -18.95
N ALA A 561 4.91 -7.86 -19.80
CA ALA A 561 4.84 -7.63 -21.24
C ALA A 561 3.75 -6.64 -21.66
N SER A 562 2.77 -6.37 -20.80
CA SER A 562 1.81 -5.27 -20.95
C SER A 562 1.32 -4.77 -19.60
N THR A 563 0.88 -3.50 -19.59
CA THR A 563 0.30 -2.84 -18.42
C THR A 563 -0.98 -2.11 -18.85
N ARG A 564 -2.14 -2.59 -18.40
CA ARG A 564 -3.43 -1.95 -18.66
C ARG A 564 -3.86 -1.13 -17.46
N GLY A 565 -3.28 0.05 -17.24
CA GLY A 565 -3.63 0.86 -16.07
C GLY A 565 -3.53 0.01 -14.80
N ALA A 566 -2.51 -0.85 -14.71
CA ALA A 566 -2.25 -1.65 -13.53
C ALA A 566 -2.19 -0.70 -12.34
N SER A 567 -2.96 -0.96 -11.29
CA SER A 567 -2.84 -0.19 -10.07
C SER A 567 -1.40 -0.31 -9.58
N ARG A 568 -0.91 0.71 -8.89
CA ARG A 568 0.41 0.68 -8.23
C ARG A 568 0.59 -0.62 -7.44
N ALA A 569 -0.48 -1.08 -6.78
CA ALA A 569 -0.53 -2.32 -6.04
C ALA A 569 -0.25 -3.57 -6.89
N GLN A 570 -0.83 -3.68 -8.08
CA GLN A 570 -0.65 -4.84 -8.96
C GLN A 570 0.80 -4.97 -9.44
N THR A 571 1.44 -3.86 -9.82
CA THR A 571 2.86 -3.89 -10.21
C THR A 571 3.73 -4.31 -9.03
N GLY A 572 3.44 -3.83 -7.83
CA GLY A 572 4.12 -4.25 -6.60
C GLY A 572 3.92 -5.73 -6.29
N GLN A 573 2.72 -6.27 -6.49
CA GLN A 573 2.43 -7.69 -6.29
C GLN A 573 3.15 -8.57 -7.32
N ARG A 574 3.17 -8.17 -8.60
CA ARG A 574 3.89 -8.88 -9.67
C ARG A 574 5.40 -8.87 -9.44
N ALA A 575 5.98 -7.71 -9.12
CA ALA A 575 7.37 -7.60 -8.72
C ALA A 575 7.68 -8.41 -7.44
N GLY A 576 6.73 -8.43 -6.50
CA GLY A 576 6.84 -9.21 -5.27
C GLY A 576 7.03 -10.72 -5.46
N ARG A 577 6.67 -11.26 -6.63
CA ARG A 577 6.88 -12.68 -6.95
C ARG A 577 8.34 -13.05 -7.17
N THR A 578 9.21 -12.08 -7.39
CA THR A 578 10.66 -12.30 -7.48
C THR A 578 11.40 -11.97 -6.19
N MET A 579 10.75 -11.39 -5.18
CA MET A 579 11.36 -10.93 -3.92
C MET A 579 11.56 -12.07 -2.93
N ARG A 580 12.50 -12.97 -3.18
CA ARG A 580 12.84 -14.09 -2.29
C ARG A 580 13.92 -13.71 -1.29
N PRO A 581 14.01 -14.38 -0.13
CA PRO A 581 15.23 -14.39 0.66
C PRO A 581 16.35 -15.08 -0.14
N PHE A 582 17.49 -14.40 -0.29
CA PHE A 582 18.70 -14.96 -0.92
C PHE A 582 18.55 -15.35 -2.41
N GLY A 583 18.59 -14.40 -3.31
CA GLY A 583 18.62 -14.64 -4.76
C GLY A 583 18.65 -13.36 -5.57
N ASP A 584 19.02 -13.47 -6.82
CA ASP A 584 18.90 -12.40 -7.80
C ASP A 584 17.40 -12.28 -8.17
N SER A 585 16.89 -11.08 -8.16
CA SER A 585 15.51 -10.76 -8.48
C SER A 585 15.49 -9.69 -9.55
N GLN A 586 14.96 -10.00 -10.73
CA GLN A 586 14.86 -9.03 -11.83
C GLN A 586 13.44 -8.89 -12.34
N VAL A 587 13.04 -7.65 -12.61
CA VAL A 587 11.73 -7.30 -13.15
C VAL A 587 11.91 -6.45 -14.40
N TYR A 588 11.40 -6.93 -15.52
CA TYR A 588 11.39 -6.22 -16.79
C TYR A 588 9.99 -5.68 -17.07
N ILE A 589 9.88 -4.40 -17.41
CA ILE A 589 8.62 -3.74 -17.78
C ILE A 589 8.73 -3.28 -19.22
N LEU A 590 7.97 -3.89 -20.13
CA LEU A 590 8.02 -3.60 -21.55
C LEU A 590 6.97 -2.54 -21.91
N LEU A 591 7.42 -1.38 -22.37
CA LEU A 591 6.57 -0.27 -22.79
C LEU A 591 6.79 0.06 -24.26
N THR A 592 5.73 0.11 -25.05
CA THR A 592 5.81 0.52 -26.45
C THR A 592 6.04 2.04 -26.56
N GLU A 593 7.09 2.45 -27.26
CA GLU A 593 7.48 3.86 -27.42
C GLU A 593 6.37 4.75 -28.00
N GLY A 594 6.18 5.94 -27.42
CA GLY A 594 5.18 6.91 -27.87
C GLY A 594 3.75 6.42 -27.71
N SER A 595 3.50 5.45 -26.82
CA SER A 595 2.18 4.95 -26.49
C SER A 595 1.73 5.38 -25.09
N GLY A 596 0.43 5.22 -24.79
CA GLY A 596 -0.11 5.46 -23.45
C GLY A 596 0.42 4.50 -22.37
N GLU A 597 1.18 3.46 -22.75
CA GLU A 597 1.85 2.59 -21.78
C GLU A 597 2.97 3.30 -21.03
N GLU A 598 3.58 4.34 -21.61
CA GLU A 598 4.63 5.11 -20.94
C GLU A 598 4.11 5.84 -19.69
N ASP A 599 2.90 6.40 -19.76
CA ASP A 599 2.31 7.10 -18.62
C ASP A 599 2.01 6.11 -17.49
N TRP A 600 1.47 4.93 -17.83
CA TRP A 600 1.20 3.88 -16.85
C TRP A 600 2.46 3.23 -16.31
N GLY A 601 3.46 3.01 -17.17
CA GLY A 601 4.76 2.53 -16.74
C GLY A 601 5.39 3.45 -15.69
N ARG A 602 5.24 4.77 -15.88
CA ARG A 602 5.69 5.78 -14.92
C ARG A 602 4.94 5.69 -13.59
N GLU A 603 3.61 5.60 -13.62
CA GLU A 603 2.79 5.47 -12.42
C GLU A 603 3.08 4.17 -11.66
N SER A 604 3.23 3.06 -12.39
CA SER A 604 3.51 1.74 -11.81
C SER A 604 4.90 1.66 -11.18
N THR A 605 5.90 2.22 -11.85
CA THR A 605 7.28 2.21 -11.36
C THR A 605 7.50 3.24 -10.25
N GLN A 606 6.72 4.31 -10.21
CA GLN A 606 6.74 5.23 -9.10
C GLN A 606 6.52 4.49 -7.77
N TYR A 607 5.55 3.59 -7.69
CA TYR A 607 5.32 2.79 -6.49
C TYR A 607 6.55 1.96 -6.07
N LEU A 608 7.22 1.31 -7.02
CA LEU A 608 8.41 0.50 -6.73
C LEU A 608 9.58 1.37 -6.25
N ALA A 609 9.79 2.53 -6.90
CA ALA A 609 10.79 3.51 -6.46
C ALA A 609 10.51 4.03 -5.04
N GLU A 610 9.23 4.22 -4.69
CA GLU A 610 8.77 4.57 -3.35
C GLU A 610 9.16 3.56 -2.27
N LYS A 611 9.37 2.32 -2.67
CA LYS A 611 9.85 1.26 -1.77
C LYS A 611 11.38 1.12 -1.76
N GLY A 612 12.09 2.07 -2.36
CA GLY A 612 13.55 2.06 -2.44
C GLY A 612 14.10 1.09 -3.49
N ILE A 613 13.30 0.72 -4.49
CA ILE A 613 13.72 -0.14 -5.59
C ILE A 613 14.31 0.74 -6.71
N ASP A 614 15.52 0.40 -7.16
CA ASP A 614 16.19 1.10 -8.25
C ASP A 614 15.53 0.75 -9.58
N ILE A 615 15.28 1.78 -10.40
CA ILE A 615 14.64 1.62 -11.70
C ILE A 615 15.56 2.17 -12.78
N THR A 616 15.92 1.30 -13.71
CA THR A 616 16.72 1.66 -14.88
C THR A 616 15.88 1.71 -16.14
N LYS A 617 16.34 2.42 -17.16
CA LYS A 617 15.71 2.45 -18.49
C LYS A 617 16.72 2.04 -19.54
N SER A 618 16.29 1.20 -20.46
CA SER A 618 17.07 0.75 -21.61
C SER A 618 16.23 0.67 -22.88
N ASN A 619 16.90 0.42 -23.98
CA ASN A 619 16.28 -0.01 -25.24
C ASN A 619 16.59 -1.49 -25.45
N PRO A 620 15.82 -2.24 -26.27
CA PRO A 620 16.00 -3.70 -26.46
C PRO A 620 17.41 -4.11 -26.90
N ASP A 621 18.14 -3.21 -27.56
CA ASP A 621 19.48 -3.47 -28.12
C ASP A 621 20.63 -2.98 -27.20
N SER A 622 20.38 -2.58 -25.96
CA SER A 622 21.40 -2.03 -25.06
C SER A 622 21.97 -3.03 -24.05
#